data_c62dbd00633b56403a2c76eabd26e1ed
#
_entry.id   c62dbd00633b56403a2c76eabd26e1ed
#
_cell.length_a   1.000
_cell.length_b   1.000
_cell.length_c   1.000
_cell.angle_alpha   90.00
_cell.angle_beta   90.00
_cell.angle_gamma   90.00
#
_symmetry.space_group_name_H-M   'P 1'
#
loop_
_entity.id
_entity.type
_entity.pdbx_description
1 polymer ?
#
loop_
_entity_poly.entity_id
_entity_poly.type
_entity_poly.pdbx_seq_one_letter_code
_entity_poly.pdbx_strand_id
1 'polypeptide(L)'
;DGVASLSIGVDSLSTIDQPLVDSPVRKKPVAFYGTSILQGGCAARPGMAHTNIISRRLNRECINLGFSGNALLDLEVAKIMSEVDASVFVLDFVPNASVEQMGERMETFYRIIRDKHPDTPIVFIEDPVFTHTLFDQRIDREVKRKNQTLNEIFNSLKKQGEKKIYLIHSKNMIGNDGEATVDGIHFTDLGMMRYA
;
A
#
# COMPACT_ATOMS: atom_id res chain seq x y z
N ASP A 1 -16.29 -2.61 -0.69
CA ASP A 1 -17.38 -3.48 -1.15
C ASP A 1 -16.76 -4.75 -1.73
N GLY A 2 -17.22 -5.91 -1.26
CA GLY A 2 -16.75 -7.22 -1.73
C GLY A 2 -17.64 -7.78 -2.85
N VAL A 3 -17.13 -8.80 -3.54
CA VAL A 3 -17.91 -9.58 -4.50
C VAL A 3 -18.66 -10.68 -3.75
N ALA A 4 -19.98 -10.63 -3.75
CA ALA A 4 -20.81 -11.62 -3.05
C ALA A 4 -20.97 -12.91 -3.88
N SER A 5 -20.95 -12.82 -5.20
CA SER A 5 -21.02 -13.96 -6.12
C SER A 5 -20.40 -13.61 -7.46
N LEU A 6 -19.88 -14.62 -8.14
CA LEU A 6 -19.40 -14.54 -9.50
C LEU A 6 -20.00 -15.69 -10.31
N SER A 7 -20.57 -15.36 -11.47
CA SER A 7 -21.04 -16.36 -12.42
C SER A 7 -20.36 -16.14 -13.77
N ILE A 8 -19.86 -17.22 -14.35
CA ILE A 8 -19.22 -17.19 -15.67
C ILE A 8 -20.15 -17.89 -16.66
N GLY A 9 -20.68 -17.14 -17.63
CA GLY A 9 -21.47 -17.69 -18.72
C GLY A 9 -20.56 -18.13 -19.85
N VAL A 10 -20.74 -19.38 -20.30
CA VAL A 10 -20.03 -19.94 -21.44
C VAL A 10 -21.05 -20.58 -22.40
N ASP A 11 -20.65 -20.80 -23.64
CA ASP A 11 -21.46 -21.58 -24.60
C ASP A 11 -21.72 -23.00 -24.04
N SER A 12 -22.89 -23.55 -24.32
CA SER A 12 -23.32 -24.86 -23.78
C SER A 12 -22.41 -26.03 -24.16
N LEU A 13 -21.60 -25.85 -25.20
CA LEU A 13 -20.62 -26.85 -25.66
C LEU A 13 -19.21 -26.55 -25.21
N SER A 14 -18.99 -25.44 -24.49
CA SER A 14 -17.69 -25.04 -23.98
C SER A 14 -17.42 -25.61 -22.58
N THR A 15 -16.16 -25.88 -22.29
CA THR A 15 -15.66 -26.25 -20.96
C THR A 15 -14.89 -25.09 -20.35
N ILE A 16 -14.85 -25.03 -19.02
CA ILE A 16 -13.97 -24.12 -18.28
C ILE A 16 -12.77 -24.96 -17.80
N ASP A 17 -11.62 -24.73 -18.39
CA ASP A 17 -10.40 -25.43 -18.07
C ASP A 17 -9.39 -24.51 -17.35
N GLN A 18 -8.27 -25.07 -16.93
CA GLN A 18 -7.16 -24.29 -16.38
C GLN A 18 -6.63 -23.32 -17.46
N PRO A 19 -6.18 -22.11 -17.08
CA PRO A 19 -5.59 -21.18 -18.02
C PRO A 19 -4.42 -21.81 -18.78
N LEU A 20 -4.31 -21.52 -20.07
CA LEU A 20 -3.16 -21.95 -20.88
C LEU A 20 -1.87 -21.19 -20.58
N VAL A 21 -1.93 -20.20 -19.71
CA VAL A 21 -0.79 -19.43 -19.23
C VAL A 21 -0.49 -19.84 -17.80
N ASP A 22 0.78 -20.09 -17.50
CA ASP A 22 1.21 -20.39 -16.15
C ASP A 22 0.93 -19.23 -15.19
N SER A 23 0.70 -19.58 -13.94
CA SER A 23 0.70 -18.59 -12.85
C SER A 23 1.99 -17.76 -12.86
N PRO A 24 1.97 -16.53 -12.34
CA PRO A 24 3.17 -15.70 -12.28
C PRO A 24 4.38 -16.49 -11.80
N VAL A 25 5.49 -16.39 -12.53
CA VAL A 25 6.73 -17.17 -12.31
C VAL A 25 7.25 -17.04 -10.87
N ARG A 26 6.87 -15.98 -10.18
CA ARG A 26 7.27 -15.71 -8.79
C ARG A 26 6.15 -16.10 -7.84
N LYS A 27 6.36 -17.14 -7.06
CA LYS A 27 5.35 -17.80 -6.22
C LYS A 27 4.85 -16.94 -5.04
N LYS A 28 5.73 -16.11 -4.42
CA LYS A 28 5.35 -15.32 -3.22
C LYS A 28 4.83 -13.95 -3.62
N PRO A 29 3.63 -13.54 -3.17
CA PRO A 29 3.05 -12.24 -3.49
C PRO A 29 3.80 -11.08 -2.82
N VAL A 30 3.51 -9.86 -3.25
CA VAL A 30 3.75 -8.65 -2.48
C VAL A 30 2.48 -8.31 -1.71
N ALA A 31 2.57 -8.21 -0.40
CA ALA A 31 1.42 -7.88 0.46
C ALA A 31 1.46 -6.40 0.83
N PHE A 32 0.39 -5.68 0.50
CA PHE A 32 0.23 -4.26 0.76
C PHE A 32 -0.84 -4.03 1.83
N TYR A 33 -0.55 -3.12 2.75
CA TYR A 33 -1.51 -2.54 3.68
C TYR A 33 -1.55 -1.03 3.52
N GLY A 34 -2.73 -0.44 3.40
CA GLY A 34 -2.83 1.00 3.22
C GLY A 34 -4.26 1.52 3.09
N THR A 35 -4.38 2.68 2.47
CA THR A 35 -5.52 3.58 2.50
C THR A 35 -6.47 3.40 1.30
N SER A 36 -7.37 4.39 1.06
CA SER A 36 -8.16 4.51 -0.16
C SER A 36 -7.31 4.61 -1.43
N ILE A 37 -6.11 5.21 -1.31
CA ILE A 37 -5.17 5.31 -2.42
C ILE A 37 -4.67 3.91 -2.81
N LEU A 38 -4.28 3.11 -1.82
CA LEU A 38 -3.91 1.71 -2.04
C LEU A 38 -5.06 0.90 -2.63
N GLN A 39 -6.27 1.10 -2.12
CA GLN A 39 -7.48 0.44 -2.61
C GLN A 39 -7.73 0.74 -4.11
N GLY A 40 -7.16 1.81 -4.63
CA GLY A 40 -7.33 2.27 -6.01
C GLY A 40 -8.45 3.30 -6.15
N GLY A 41 -8.75 4.04 -5.08
CA GLY A 41 -9.73 5.13 -5.10
C GLY A 41 -9.42 6.13 -6.21
N CYS A 42 -10.44 6.49 -7.01
CA CYS A 42 -10.35 7.37 -8.19
C CYS A 42 -9.57 6.84 -9.40
N ALA A 43 -9.03 5.62 -9.36
CA ALA A 43 -8.54 4.98 -10.58
C ALA A 43 -9.71 4.76 -11.57
N ALA A 44 -9.49 5.07 -12.86
CA ALA A 44 -10.52 4.97 -13.89
C ALA A 44 -11.08 3.54 -14.07
N ARG A 45 -10.30 2.55 -13.69
CA ARG A 45 -10.66 1.13 -13.72
C ARG A 45 -9.76 0.34 -12.75
N PRO A 46 -10.16 -0.83 -12.25
CA PRO A 46 -9.37 -1.60 -11.28
C PRO A 46 -7.93 -1.86 -11.73
N GLY A 47 -7.69 -2.12 -13.01
CA GLY A 47 -6.36 -2.34 -13.56
C GLY A 47 -5.42 -1.12 -13.47
N MET A 48 -5.93 0.06 -13.14
CA MET A 48 -5.13 1.29 -12.96
C MET A 48 -4.78 1.56 -11.49
N ALA A 49 -5.31 0.81 -10.53
CA ALA A 49 -4.77 0.84 -9.18
C ALA A 49 -3.26 0.53 -9.21
N HIS A 50 -2.45 1.27 -8.48
CA HIS A 50 -0.98 1.15 -8.55
C HIS A 50 -0.49 -0.25 -8.20
N THR A 51 -1.15 -0.97 -7.29
CA THR A 51 -0.83 -2.37 -6.98
C THR A 51 -1.03 -3.29 -8.19
N ASN A 52 -2.06 -3.06 -8.99
CA ASN A 52 -2.30 -3.83 -10.22
C ASN A 52 -1.29 -3.45 -11.34
N ILE A 53 -0.83 -2.20 -11.38
CA ILE A 53 0.27 -1.78 -12.27
C ILE A 53 1.56 -2.48 -11.85
N ILE A 54 1.90 -2.47 -10.57
CA ILE A 54 3.08 -3.17 -10.01
C ILE A 54 3.01 -4.67 -10.31
N SER A 55 1.84 -5.29 -10.09
CA SER A 55 1.62 -6.71 -10.37
C SER A 55 1.98 -7.07 -11.82
N ARG A 56 1.49 -6.28 -12.79
CA ARG A 56 1.79 -6.50 -14.22
C ARG A 56 3.26 -6.23 -14.55
N ARG A 57 3.86 -5.17 -13.98
CA ARG A 57 5.28 -4.84 -14.23
C ARG A 57 6.22 -5.91 -13.69
N LEU A 58 5.90 -6.47 -12.53
CA LEU A 58 6.73 -7.48 -11.87
C LEU A 58 6.37 -8.92 -12.27
N ASN A 59 5.28 -9.12 -13.01
CA ASN A 59 4.65 -10.43 -13.22
C ASN A 59 4.55 -11.18 -11.87
N ARG A 60 3.90 -10.55 -10.88
CA ARG A 60 3.79 -11.06 -9.51
C ARG A 60 2.46 -10.67 -8.91
N GLU A 61 1.86 -11.58 -8.17
CA GLU A 61 0.65 -11.30 -7.42
C GLU A 61 0.89 -10.17 -6.40
N CYS A 62 -0.06 -9.24 -6.30
CA CYS A 62 -0.11 -8.21 -5.28
C CYS A 62 -1.40 -8.39 -4.48
N ILE A 63 -1.26 -8.69 -3.19
CA ILE A 63 -2.38 -8.72 -2.24
C ILE A 63 -2.61 -7.30 -1.78
N ASN A 64 -3.79 -6.75 -2.07
CA ASN A 64 -4.16 -5.38 -1.75
C ASN A 64 -5.10 -5.35 -0.54
N LEU A 65 -4.58 -4.94 0.61
CA LEU A 65 -5.32 -4.68 1.83
C LEU A 65 -5.48 -3.17 2.02
N GLY A 66 -6.13 -2.52 1.07
CA GLY A 66 -6.48 -1.10 1.12
C GLY A 66 -7.79 -0.89 1.88
N PHE A 67 -7.77 -0.04 2.90
CA PHE A 67 -8.90 0.31 3.76
C PHE A 67 -9.15 1.81 3.71
N SER A 68 -10.12 2.23 2.90
CA SER A 68 -10.45 3.66 2.73
C SER A 68 -10.78 4.34 4.06
N GLY A 69 -9.98 5.35 4.43
CA GLY A 69 -10.12 6.08 5.70
C GLY A 69 -9.81 5.27 6.96
N ASN A 70 -9.42 3.99 6.84
CA ASN A 70 -9.33 3.04 7.95
C ASN A 70 -8.00 2.27 8.03
N ALA A 71 -6.95 2.75 7.37
CA ALA A 71 -5.61 2.22 7.58
C ALA A 71 -5.01 2.79 8.89
N LEU A 72 -5.57 2.39 10.04
CA LEU A 72 -5.30 2.98 11.35
C LEU A 72 -4.38 2.12 12.23
N LEU A 73 -3.60 1.21 11.59
CA LEU A 73 -2.69 0.29 12.26
C LEU A 73 -3.39 -0.66 13.24
N ASP A 74 -4.56 -1.19 12.84
CA ASP A 74 -5.29 -2.17 13.63
C ASP A 74 -4.51 -3.47 13.73
N LEU A 75 -4.22 -3.91 14.95
CA LEU A 75 -3.32 -5.04 15.20
C LEU A 75 -3.90 -6.36 14.67
N GLU A 76 -5.23 -6.47 14.55
CA GLU A 76 -5.85 -7.63 13.93
C GLU A 76 -5.52 -7.75 12.44
N VAL A 77 -5.38 -6.63 11.74
CA VAL A 77 -4.92 -6.62 10.35
C VAL A 77 -3.46 -7.06 10.26
N ALA A 78 -2.60 -6.62 11.19
CA ALA A 78 -1.21 -7.10 11.25
C ALA A 78 -1.13 -8.62 11.43
N LYS A 79 -2.00 -9.20 12.28
CA LYS A 79 -2.09 -10.67 12.48
C LYS A 79 -2.48 -11.37 11.18
N ILE A 80 -3.51 -10.87 10.47
CA ILE A 80 -3.93 -11.42 9.18
C ILE A 80 -2.80 -11.31 8.16
N MET A 81 -2.15 -10.16 8.05
CA MET A 81 -1.00 -9.98 7.16
C MET A 81 0.13 -10.96 7.47
N SER A 82 0.39 -11.22 8.75
CA SER A 82 1.44 -12.13 9.17
C SER A 82 1.20 -13.60 8.80
N GLU A 83 -0.01 -13.96 8.37
CA GLU A 83 -0.29 -15.30 7.82
C GLU A 83 0.07 -15.43 6.33
N VAL A 84 0.35 -14.32 5.66
CA VAL A 84 0.68 -14.31 4.22
C VAL A 84 2.16 -14.62 4.04
N ASP A 85 2.49 -15.69 3.30
CA ASP A 85 3.88 -15.97 2.91
C ASP A 85 4.31 -15.02 1.76
N ALA A 86 4.51 -13.75 2.12
CA ALA A 86 4.85 -12.70 1.18
C ALA A 86 6.35 -12.64 0.85
N SER A 87 6.67 -12.13 -0.34
CA SER A 87 8.05 -11.79 -0.71
C SER A 87 8.49 -10.42 -0.18
N VAL A 88 7.52 -9.52 0.01
CA VAL A 88 7.69 -8.17 0.55
C VAL A 88 6.39 -7.76 1.23
N PHE A 89 6.46 -7.11 2.36
CA PHE A 89 5.36 -6.38 2.97
C PHE A 89 5.54 -4.89 2.70
N VAL A 90 4.47 -4.21 2.30
CA VAL A 90 4.47 -2.76 2.04
C VAL A 90 3.42 -2.11 2.92
N LEU A 91 3.84 -1.15 3.74
CA LEU A 91 3.02 -0.46 4.74
C LEU A 91 2.83 1.00 4.33
N ASP A 92 1.67 1.28 3.74
CA ASP A 92 1.26 2.56 3.13
C ASP A 92 0.05 3.16 3.85
N PHE A 93 0.17 3.36 5.15
CA PHE A 93 -0.92 3.76 6.05
C PHE A 93 -0.91 5.23 6.43
N VAL A 94 0.20 5.93 6.22
CA VAL A 94 0.45 7.28 6.77
C VAL A 94 -0.66 8.30 6.44
N PRO A 95 -1.27 8.31 5.24
CA PRO A 95 -2.35 9.24 4.96
C PRO A 95 -3.55 9.15 5.93
N ASN A 96 -3.85 7.95 6.48
CA ASN A 96 -4.98 7.75 7.39
C ASN A 96 -4.61 7.81 8.87
N ALA A 97 -3.46 7.23 9.26
CA ALA A 97 -3.06 7.16 10.66
C ALA A 97 -2.70 8.54 11.22
N SER A 98 -3.14 8.85 12.43
CA SER A 98 -2.68 10.03 13.16
C SER A 98 -1.28 9.82 13.74
N VAL A 99 -0.61 10.92 14.11
CA VAL A 99 0.69 10.86 14.80
C VAL A 99 0.61 10.04 16.08
N GLU A 100 -0.47 10.21 16.83
CA GLU A 100 -0.72 9.50 18.09
C GLU A 100 -0.88 7.99 17.81
N GLN A 101 -1.69 7.62 16.82
CA GLN A 101 -1.88 6.22 16.41
C GLN A 101 -0.57 5.58 15.93
N MET A 102 0.24 6.32 15.16
CA MET A 102 1.56 5.83 14.75
C MET A 102 2.48 5.60 15.96
N GLY A 103 2.52 6.55 16.89
CA GLY A 103 3.32 6.42 18.11
C GLY A 103 2.91 5.23 18.99
N GLU A 104 1.61 4.96 19.07
CA GLU A 104 1.07 3.88 19.90
C GLU A 104 1.15 2.49 19.26
N ARG A 105 0.98 2.40 17.93
CA ARG A 105 0.68 1.11 17.28
C ARG A 105 1.71 0.64 16.27
N MET A 106 2.46 1.55 15.62
CA MET A 106 3.28 1.21 14.46
C MET A 106 4.36 0.17 14.78
N GLU A 107 5.06 0.29 15.90
CA GLU A 107 6.09 -0.67 16.28
C GLU A 107 5.46 -2.04 16.57
N THR A 108 4.34 -2.09 17.29
CA THR A 108 3.64 -3.35 17.58
C THR A 108 3.11 -4.00 16.29
N PHE A 109 2.52 -3.21 15.40
CA PHE A 109 2.05 -3.68 14.09
C PHE A 109 3.21 -4.30 13.28
N TYR A 110 4.32 -3.60 13.22
CA TYR A 110 5.55 -4.08 12.59
C TYR A 110 6.06 -5.37 13.23
N ARG A 111 6.13 -5.45 14.57
CA ARG A 111 6.63 -6.63 15.29
C ARG A 111 5.78 -7.88 15.01
N ILE A 112 4.46 -7.77 14.98
CA ILE A 112 3.58 -8.90 14.66
C ILE A 112 3.95 -9.52 13.31
N ILE A 113 4.26 -8.71 12.29
CA ILE A 113 4.67 -9.20 10.99
C ILE A 113 6.11 -9.75 11.06
N ARG A 114 7.03 -9.00 11.65
CA ARG A 114 8.46 -9.34 11.69
C ARG A 114 8.74 -10.64 12.44
N ASP A 115 8.02 -10.91 13.52
CA ASP A 115 8.20 -12.12 14.34
C ASP A 115 7.91 -13.40 13.53
N LYS A 116 6.94 -13.38 12.63
CA LYS A 116 6.67 -14.50 11.72
C LYS A 116 7.53 -14.50 10.45
N HIS A 117 8.01 -13.34 10.04
CA HIS A 117 8.78 -13.14 8.81
C HIS A 117 10.12 -12.45 9.09
N PRO A 118 11.06 -13.13 9.78
CA PRO A 118 12.30 -12.49 10.25
C PRO A 118 13.18 -11.97 9.12
N ASP A 119 13.08 -12.56 7.94
CA ASP A 119 13.92 -12.25 6.79
C ASP A 119 13.21 -11.53 5.64
N THR A 120 11.90 -11.40 5.69
CA THR A 120 11.14 -10.76 4.60
C THR A 120 11.31 -9.24 4.66
N PRO A 121 11.62 -8.59 3.52
CA PRO A 121 11.65 -7.13 3.44
C PRO A 121 10.33 -6.50 3.86
N ILE A 122 10.39 -5.44 4.67
CA ILE A 122 9.24 -4.60 5.03
C ILE A 122 9.56 -3.18 4.57
N VAL A 123 8.67 -2.62 3.76
CA VAL A 123 8.80 -1.28 3.18
C VAL A 123 7.76 -0.37 3.82
N PHE A 124 8.20 0.74 4.37
CA PHE A 124 7.35 1.84 4.82
C PHE A 124 7.31 2.91 3.75
N ILE A 125 6.18 3.57 3.58
CA ILE A 125 6.00 4.64 2.60
C ILE A 125 5.58 5.91 3.33
N GLU A 126 6.26 7.01 3.06
CA GLU A 126 5.86 8.34 3.53
C GLU A 126 4.55 8.79 2.85
N ASP A 127 3.82 9.65 3.53
CA ASP A 127 2.67 10.35 2.96
C ASP A 127 3.13 11.22 1.78
N PRO A 128 2.56 11.06 0.58
CA PRO A 128 2.94 11.87 -0.57
C PRO A 128 2.75 13.37 -0.32
N VAL A 129 3.52 14.18 -1.01
CA VAL A 129 3.26 15.63 -1.08
C VAL A 129 2.10 15.85 -2.05
N PHE A 130 0.89 15.91 -1.50
CA PHE A 130 -0.32 16.08 -2.29
C PHE A 130 -0.44 17.49 -2.88
N THR A 131 -1.13 17.63 -4.00
CA THR A 131 -1.47 18.93 -4.59
C THR A 131 -2.16 19.85 -3.58
N HIS A 132 -2.97 19.30 -2.70
CA HIS A 132 -3.68 20.04 -1.64
C HIS A 132 -2.74 20.76 -0.67
N THR A 133 -1.53 20.26 -0.44
CA THR A 133 -0.53 20.91 0.44
C THR A 133 -0.06 22.27 -0.10
N LEU A 134 -0.21 22.52 -1.39
CA LEU A 134 0.15 23.80 -2.01
C LEU A 134 -0.82 24.93 -1.63
N PHE A 135 -2.04 24.60 -1.23
CA PHE A 135 -3.12 25.55 -0.98
C PHE A 135 -3.55 25.59 0.47
N ASP A 136 -3.40 24.49 1.23
CA ASP A 136 -3.75 24.39 2.64
C ASP A 136 -2.52 24.09 3.52
N GLN A 137 -2.08 25.14 4.23
CA GLN A 137 -0.94 25.02 5.15
C GLN A 137 -1.18 24.09 6.35
N ARG A 138 -2.45 23.78 6.70
CA ARG A 138 -2.73 22.82 7.78
C ARG A 138 -2.41 21.42 7.28
N ILE A 139 -2.86 21.09 6.07
CA ILE A 139 -2.57 19.80 5.43
C ILE A 139 -1.06 19.65 5.21
N ASP A 140 -0.39 20.68 4.73
CA ASP A 140 1.07 20.66 4.57
C ASP A 140 1.81 20.37 5.89
N ARG A 141 1.41 21.06 6.97
CA ARG A 141 1.98 20.79 8.30
C ARG A 141 1.67 19.40 8.80
N GLU A 142 0.46 18.89 8.55
CA GLU A 142 0.05 17.55 8.98
C GLU A 142 0.85 16.47 8.25
N VAL A 143 0.97 16.53 6.93
CA VAL A 143 1.79 15.62 6.11
C VAL A 143 3.23 15.60 6.59
N LYS A 144 3.82 16.78 6.79
CA LYS A 144 5.20 16.91 7.31
C LYS A 144 5.36 16.26 8.68
N ARG A 145 4.41 16.49 9.59
CA ARG A 145 4.44 15.96 10.97
C ARG A 145 4.30 14.44 10.98
N LYS A 146 3.40 13.89 10.15
CA LYS A 146 3.22 12.44 9.98
C LYS A 146 4.49 11.79 9.42
N ASN A 147 5.05 12.34 8.35
CA ASN A 147 6.30 11.84 7.77
C ASN A 147 7.47 11.92 8.74
N GLN A 148 7.58 13.00 9.52
CA GLN A 148 8.58 13.09 10.58
C GLN A 148 8.40 11.98 11.62
N THR A 149 7.19 11.74 12.10
CA THR A 149 6.90 10.66 13.08
C THR A 149 7.25 9.28 12.50
N LEU A 150 6.88 9.02 11.24
CA LEU A 150 7.27 7.78 10.57
C LEU A 150 8.80 7.61 10.55
N ASN A 151 9.51 8.66 10.18
CA ASN A 151 10.98 8.64 10.13
C ASN A 151 11.62 8.41 11.50
N GLU A 152 11.09 9.02 12.56
CA GLU A 152 11.56 8.84 13.94
C GLU A 152 11.41 7.39 14.39
N ILE A 153 10.23 6.78 14.16
CA ILE A 153 9.98 5.37 14.51
C ILE A 153 10.83 4.44 13.64
N PHE A 154 10.92 4.68 12.34
CA PHE A 154 11.76 3.91 11.44
C PHE A 154 13.23 3.93 11.87
N ASN A 155 13.76 5.10 12.21
CA ASN A 155 15.14 5.26 12.67
C ASN A 155 15.36 4.60 14.05
N SER A 156 14.34 4.58 14.92
CA SER A 156 14.37 3.84 16.18
C SER A 156 14.50 2.34 15.91
N LEU A 157 13.69 1.77 15.02
CA LEU A 157 13.80 0.37 14.62
C LEU A 157 15.21 0.04 14.05
N LYS A 158 15.76 0.93 13.21
CA LYS A 158 17.13 0.76 12.69
C LYS A 158 18.18 0.73 13.81
N LYS A 159 18.05 1.61 14.80
CA LYS A 159 18.96 1.65 15.98
C LYS A 159 18.83 0.40 16.86
N GLN A 160 17.66 -0.21 16.92
CA GLN A 160 17.42 -1.50 17.59
C GLN A 160 18.00 -2.70 16.82
N GLY A 161 18.65 -2.46 15.68
CA GLY A 161 19.31 -3.48 14.88
C GLY A 161 18.42 -4.12 13.79
N GLU A 162 17.24 -3.58 13.53
CA GLU A 162 16.36 -4.11 12.49
C GLU A 162 17.00 -3.99 11.11
N LYS A 163 17.04 -5.12 10.43
CA LYS A 163 17.55 -5.26 9.07
C LYS A 163 16.38 -5.47 8.12
N LYS A 164 16.60 -5.34 6.81
CA LYS A 164 15.57 -5.57 5.79
C LYS A 164 14.30 -4.75 5.99
N ILE A 165 14.43 -3.55 6.58
CA ILE A 165 13.41 -2.52 6.56
C ILE A 165 13.86 -1.36 5.67
N TYR A 166 12.94 -0.83 4.90
CA TYR A 166 13.16 0.17 3.88
C TYR A 166 12.15 1.30 4.02
N LEU A 167 12.53 2.50 3.65
CA LEU A 167 11.65 3.66 3.65
C LEU A 167 11.66 4.30 2.27
N ILE A 168 10.49 4.51 1.72
CA ILE A 168 10.29 5.29 0.49
C ILE A 168 9.88 6.70 0.90
N HIS A 169 10.68 7.68 0.50
CA HIS A 169 10.45 9.08 0.84
C HIS A 169 9.45 9.74 -0.12
N SER A 170 8.70 10.70 0.38
CA SER A 170 7.63 11.41 -0.32
C SER A 170 8.07 12.24 -1.53
N LYS A 171 9.37 12.52 -1.66
CA LYS A 171 9.91 13.39 -2.69
C LYS A 171 9.63 12.86 -4.11
N ASN A 172 8.89 13.64 -4.90
CA ASN A 172 8.55 13.35 -6.29
C ASN A 172 7.75 12.06 -6.55
N MET A 173 7.12 11.46 -5.53
CA MET A 173 6.34 10.23 -5.69
C MET A 173 5.26 10.34 -6.77
N ILE A 174 4.57 11.46 -6.81
CA ILE A 174 3.44 11.68 -7.73
C ILE A 174 3.69 12.80 -8.75
N GLY A 175 4.91 13.35 -8.79
CA GLY A 175 5.26 14.52 -9.59
C GLY A 175 4.89 15.82 -8.91
N ASN A 176 5.12 16.94 -9.60
CA ASN A 176 4.93 18.29 -9.05
C ASN A 176 4.20 19.23 -10.02
N ASP A 177 3.53 18.69 -11.03
CA ASP A 177 2.77 19.43 -12.04
C ASP A 177 1.30 19.64 -11.66
N GLY A 178 0.84 19.08 -10.53
CA GLY A 178 -0.54 19.18 -10.07
C GLY A 178 -1.50 18.19 -10.69
N GLU A 179 -1.08 17.36 -11.66
CA GLU A 179 -1.94 16.49 -12.46
C GLU A 179 -2.17 15.10 -11.82
N ALA A 180 -1.51 14.82 -10.71
CA ALA A 180 -1.52 13.48 -10.12
C ALA A 180 -2.76 13.17 -9.27
N THR A 181 -3.59 14.14 -8.93
CA THR A 181 -4.73 13.96 -8.02
C THR A 181 -6.04 14.49 -8.62
N VAL A 182 -7.17 13.82 -8.26
CA VAL A 182 -8.52 14.21 -8.70
C VAL A 182 -9.12 15.28 -7.80
N ASP A 183 -8.93 15.14 -6.49
CA ASP A 183 -9.53 15.98 -5.44
C ASP A 183 -8.47 16.64 -4.54
N GLY A 184 -7.22 16.60 -4.97
CA GLY A 184 -6.07 17.10 -4.21
C GLY A 184 -5.40 16.03 -3.33
N ILE A 185 -5.97 14.82 -3.23
CA ILE A 185 -5.48 13.68 -2.43
C ILE A 185 -5.47 12.39 -3.25
N HIS A 186 -6.64 11.94 -3.73
CA HIS A 186 -6.77 10.67 -4.44
C HIS A 186 -6.21 10.77 -5.87
N PHE A 187 -5.53 9.71 -6.30
CA PHE A 187 -4.75 9.76 -7.53
C PHE A 187 -5.59 9.61 -8.80
N THR A 188 -5.24 10.42 -9.81
CA THR A 188 -5.59 10.14 -11.20
C THR A 188 -4.88 8.89 -11.69
N ASP A 189 -5.24 8.38 -12.88
CA ASP A 189 -4.48 7.29 -13.52
C ASP A 189 -2.99 7.66 -13.68
N LEU A 190 -2.67 8.94 -13.96
CA LEU A 190 -1.30 9.42 -14.02
C LEU A 190 -0.60 9.35 -12.65
N GLY A 191 -1.30 9.76 -11.58
CA GLY A 191 -0.80 9.63 -10.21
C GLY A 191 -0.53 8.16 -9.84
N MET A 192 -1.47 7.27 -10.16
CA MET A 192 -1.31 5.81 -9.96
C MET A 192 -0.10 5.25 -10.71
N MET A 193 0.13 5.69 -11.95
CA MET A 193 1.29 5.24 -12.74
C MET A 193 2.62 5.74 -12.21
N ARG A 194 2.67 6.95 -11.66
CA ARG A 194 3.86 7.54 -11.05
C ARG A 194 4.21 6.88 -9.74
N TYR A 195 3.17 6.60 -8.95
CA TYR A 195 3.31 5.98 -7.64
C TYR A 195 3.72 4.49 -7.74
N ALA A 196 3.35 3.81 -8.81
CA ALA A 196 3.72 2.41 -9.10
C ALA A 196 5.16 2.28 -9.61
#